data_7868f86c2ba0aea3411b58f33048f0a8
#
_entry.id   7868f86c2ba0aea3411b58f33048f0a8
#
_cell.length_a   1.000
_cell.length_b   1.000
_cell.length_c   1.000
_cell.angle_alpha   90.00
_cell.angle_beta   90.00
_cell.angle_gamma   90.00
#
_symmetry.space_group_name_H-M   'P 1'
#
loop_
_entity.id
_entity.type
_entity.pdbx_description
1 polymer ?
#
loop_
_entity_poly.entity_id
_entity_poly.type
_entity_poly.pdbx_seq_one_letter_code
_entity_poly.pdbx_strand_id
1 'polypeptide(L)'
;DKIISIEIEKRGISGRIIQLKICGVKDNENFEINLMNEYDIRRVFHQKFLYSSAFTINANSGVKSNEDNITLTGAGWGHGVGLCQIGALGMALSGIGHKEILSHYFTSSKILKLYD
;
A
#
# COMPACT_ATOMS: atom_id res chain seq x y z
N ASP A 1 -12.85 24.09 -3.91
CA ASP A 1 -12.29 22.78 -4.20
C ASP A 1 -12.75 21.81 -3.12
N LYS A 2 -13.29 20.65 -3.51
CA LYS A 2 -13.85 19.68 -2.56
C LYS A 2 -13.66 18.25 -3.06
N ILE A 3 -13.18 17.35 -2.18
CA ILE A 3 -13.21 15.91 -2.42
C ILE A 3 -14.63 15.41 -2.12
N ILE A 4 -15.22 14.66 -3.05
CA ILE A 4 -16.56 14.07 -2.92
C ILE A 4 -16.47 12.64 -2.41
N SER A 5 -15.59 11.84 -3.03
CA SER A 5 -15.38 10.45 -2.63
C SER A 5 -13.93 10.00 -2.81
N ILE A 6 -13.54 9.02 -2.00
CA ILE A 6 -12.30 8.26 -2.15
C ILE A 6 -12.69 6.78 -2.06
N GLU A 7 -12.48 6.05 -3.15
CA GLU A 7 -12.91 4.67 -3.29
C GLU A 7 -11.71 3.75 -3.47
N ILE A 8 -11.63 2.71 -2.63
CA ILE A 8 -10.63 1.66 -2.77
C ILE A 8 -11.18 0.64 -3.76
N GLU A 9 -10.63 0.62 -4.98
CA GLU A 9 -11.10 -0.26 -6.04
C GLU A 9 -10.46 -1.64 -5.97
N LYS A 10 -9.16 -1.70 -5.63
CA LYS A 10 -8.43 -2.98 -5.60
C LYS A 10 -7.34 -3.02 -4.56
N ARG A 11 -7.23 -4.19 -3.90
CA ARG A 11 -6.10 -4.54 -3.03
C ARG A 11 -5.30 -5.69 -3.63
N GLY A 12 -3.99 -5.67 -3.40
CA GLY A 12 -3.12 -6.81 -3.66
C GLY A 12 -3.27 -7.89 -2.57
N ILE A 13 -2.60 -9.03 -2.77
CA ILE A 13 -2.61 -10.16 -1.83
C ILE A 13 -2.05 -9.80 -0.44
N SER A 14 -1.20 -8.80 -0.38
CA SER A 14 -0.62 -8.26 0.87
C SER A 14 -1.54 -7.29 1.61
N GLY A 15 -2.80 -7.11 1.17
CA GLY A 15 -3.76 -6.15 1.72
C GLY A 15 -3.50 -4.69 1.32
N ARG A 16 -2.42 -4.40 0.59
CA ARG A 16 -2.10 -3.06 0.11
C ARG A 16 -3.04 -2.64 -1.00
N ILE A 17 -3.46 -1.37 -0.95
CA ILE A 17 -4.26 -0.77 -2.02
C ILE A 17 -3.36 -0.58 -3.23
N ILE A 18 -3.82 -1.08 -4.38
CA ILE A 18 -3.13 -0.99 -5.68
C ILE A 18 -3.93 -0.22 -6.72
N GLN A 19 -5.23 -0.01 -6.46
CA GLN A 19 -6.07 0.90 -7.25
C GLN A 19 -6.99 1.68 -6.33
N LEU A 20 -7.01 2.99 -6.52
CA LEU A 20 -7.80 3.92 -5.73
C LEU A 20 -8.29 5.05 -6.63
N LYS A 21 -9.55 5.42 -6.48
CA LYS A 21 -10.21 6.51 -7.20
C LYS A 21 -10.52 7.66 -6.25
N ILE A 22 -10.24 8.88 -6.70
CA ILE A 22 -10.60 10.11 -6.00
C ILE A 22 -11.50 10.93 -6.92
N CYS A 23 -12.68 11.29 -6.47
CA CYS A 23 -13.59 12.18 -7.17
C CYS A 23 -13.78 13.47 -6.38
N GLY A 24 -13.93 14.57 -7.08
CA GLY A 24 -14.14 15.87 -6.47
C GLY A 24 -14.61 16.95 -7.43
N VAL A 25 -14.69 18.17 -6.90
CA VAL A 25 -14.98 19.38 -7.67
C VAL A 25 -13.86 20.39 -7.45
N LYS A 26 -13.35 20.93 -8.53
CA LYS A 26 -12.37 22.01 -8.55
C LYS A 26 -12.82 23.08 -9.57
N ASP A 27 -12.84 24.34 -9.15
CA ASP A 27 -13.28 25.47 -10.00
C ASP A 27 -14.65 25.26 -10.66
N ASN A 28 -15.61 24.65 -9.93
CA ASN A 28 -16.93 24.21 -10.40
C ASN A 28 -16.95 23.09 -11.44
N GLU A 29 -15.81 22.46 -11.72
CA GLU A 29 -15.72 21.32 -12.62
C GLU A 29 -15.46 20.03 -11.83
N ASN A 30 -16.12 18.95 -12.27
CA ASN A 30 -15.88 17.62 -11.68
C ASN A 30 -14.53 17.08 -12.16
N PHE A 31 -13.77 16.48 -11.24
CA PHE A 31 -12.56 15.76 -11.60
C PHE A 31 -12.60 14.32 -11.05
N GLU A 32 -11.88 13.45 -11.71
CA GLU A 32 -11.61 12.08 -11.30
C GLU A 32 -10.12 11.79 -11.43
N ILE A 33 -9.51 11.24 -10.38
CA ILE A 33 -8.11 10.81 -10.35
C ILE A 33 -8.08 9.31 -10.06
N ASN A 34 -7.50 8.55 -10.96
CA ASN A 34 -7.29 7.12 -10.81
C ASN A 34 -5.82 6.85 -10.48
N LEU A 35 -5.55 6.35 -9.28
CA LEU A 35 -4.23 5.93 -8.83
C LEU A 35 -4.10 4.42 -9.05
N MET A 36 -3.20 4.00 -9.94
CA MET A 36 -3.12 2.63 -10.45
C MET A 36 -1.95 1.81 -9.85
N ASN A 37 -1.27 2.34 -8.85
CA ASN A 37 -0.19 1.63 -8.16
C ASN A 37 -0.03 2.12 -6.72
N GLU A 38 0.58 1.30 -5.88
CA GLU A 38 0.76 1.58 -4.46
C GLU A 38 1.69 2.77 -4.18
N TYR A 39 2.65 3.02 -5.06
CA TYR A 39 3.61 4.10 -4.91
C TYR A 39 2.92 5.47 -5.01
N ASP A 40 2.10 5.67 -6.04
CA ASP A 40 1.37 6.93 -6.22
C ASP A 40 0.33 7.14 -5.09
N ILE A 41 -0.33 6.07 -4.65
CA ILE A 41 -1.26 6.12 -3.51
C ILE A 41 -0.53 6.61 -2.26
N ARG A 42 0.63 6.07 -1.93
CA ARG A 42 1.43 6.49 -0.76
C ARG A 42 1.91 7.93 -0.87
N ARG A 43 2.23 8.38 -2.08
CA ARG A 43 2.72 9.73 -2.34
C ARG A 43 1.63 10.79 -2.22
N VAL A 44 0.40 10.50 -2.66
CA VAL A 44 -0.72 11.45 -2.64
C VAL A 44 -1.21 11.74 -1.23
N PHE A 45 -1.22 10.73 -0.34
CA PHE A 45 -1.78 10.89 1.00
C PHE A 45 -0.82 11.37 2.08
N HIS A 46 0.41 11.72 1.74
CA HIS A 46 1.36 12.24 2.72
C HIS A 46 2.39 13.17 2.07
N GLN A 47 2.72 14.29 2.73
CA GLN A 47 3.66 15.30 2.21
C GLN A 47 5.05 14.73 1.86
N LYS A 48 5.55 13.77 2.65
CA LYS A 48 6.78 13.05 2.32
C LYS A 48 6.43 11.75 1.61
N PHE A 49 5.87 10.79 2.34
CA PHE A 49 5.48 9.48 1.83
C PHE A 49 4.79 8.66 2.92
N LEU A 50 3.69 7.95 2.64
CA LEU A 50 3.12 6.99 3.57
C LEU A 50 4.00 5.75 3.67
N TYR A 51 4.12 5.19 4.86
CA TYR A 51 4.90 3.96 5.07
C TYR A 51 4.34 2.75 4.32
N SER A 52 3.02 2.70 4.13
CA SER A 52 2.33 1.60 3.44
C SER A 52 1.02 2.09 2.82
N SER A 53 0.56 1.43 1.77
CA SER A 53 -0.81 1.57 1.25
C SER A 53 -1.80 0.57 1.86
N ALA A 54 -1.41 -0.15 2.92
CA ALA A 54 -2.31 -1.03 3.68
C ALA A 54 -3.06 -0.23 4.73
N PHE A 55 -4.07 0.53 4.32
CA PHE A 55 -4.92 1.33 5.20
C PHE A 55 -6.40 1.19 4.86
N THR A 56 -7.23 1.54 5.82
CA THR A 56 -8.66 1.80 5.62
C THR A 56 -8.92 3.29 5.71
N ILE A 57 -9.94 3.75 5.03
CA ILE A 57 -10.39 5.13 5.07
C ILE A 57 -11.63 5.16 5.95
N ASN A 58 -11.51 5.80 7.11
CA ASN A 58 -12.65 6.07 7.97
C ASN A 58 -13.31 7.37 7.47
N ALA A 59 -14.11 7.25 6.42
CA ALA A 59 -15.12 8.23 6.15
C ALA A 59 -16.29 7.92 7.08
N ASN A 60 -16.45 8.64 8.16
CA ASN A 60 -17.74 8.71 8.82
C ASN A 60 -18.75 9.14 7.74
N SER A 61 -19.51 8.14 7.26
CA SER A 61 -20.66 8.19 6.36
C SER A 61 -20.89 9.54 5.65
N GLY A 62 -20.36 9.63 4.43
CA GLY A 62 -20.51 10.77 3.56
C GLY A 62 -19.69 11.97 4.05
N VAL A 63 -18.77 12.41 3.23
CA VAL A 63 -18.07 13.69 3.44
C VAL A 63 -19.13 14.79 3.57
N LYS A 64 -19.66 14.97 4.78
CA LYS A 64 -20.51 16.11 5.10
C LYS A 64 -19.58 17.31 5.27
N SER A 65 -19.86 18.27 4.51
CA SER A 65 -19.18 19.48 4.08
C SER A 65 -18.66 20.46 5.14
N ASN A 66 -18.22 20.06 6.32
CA ASN A 66 -17.66 20.99 7.30
C ASN A 66 -16.51 20.47 8.17
N GLU A 67 -16.04 19.24 7.97
CA GLU A 67 -14.81 18.75 8.63
C GLU A 67 -13.94 18.09 7.58
N ASP A 68 -12.94 18.82 7.10
CA ASP A 68 -12.04 18.44 6.01
C ASP A 68 -10.98 17.39 6.39
N ASN A 69 -11.25 16.55 7.39
CA ASN A 69 -10.29 15.56 7.87
C ASN A 69 -10.69 14.14 7.45
N ILE A 70 -9.85 13.54 6.61
CA ILE A 70 -9.93 12.11 6.27
C ILE A 70 -8.95 11.37 7.18
N THR A 71 -9.47 10.41 7.96
CA THR A 71 -8.63 9.57 8.80
C THR A 71 -8.26 8.28 8.08
N LEU A 72 -6.96 8.05 7.94
CA LEU A 72 -6.42 6.79 7.44
C LEU A 72 -5.94 5.95 8.62
N THR A 73 -6.42 4.71 8.74
CA THR A 73 -5.94 3.75 9.72
C THR A 73 -5.28 2.60 9.00
N GLY A 74 -4.00 2.39 9.25
CA GLY A 74 -3.24 1.40 8.48
C GLY A 74 -2.06 0.80 9.24
N ALA A 75 -1.38 -0.13 8.57
CA ALA A 75 -0.23 -0.84 9.11
C ALA A 75 0.79 -1.17 8.01
N GLY A 76 1.97 -1.61 8.43
CA GLY A 76 3.02 -2.10 7.55
C GLY A 76 4.00 -1.04 7.08
N TRP A 77 5.07 -1.51 6.46
CA TRP A 77 6.14 -0.72 5.88
C TRP A 77 6.51 -1.27 4.51
N GLY A 78 6.66 -0.38 3.52
CA GLY A 78 7.06 -0.75 2.16
C GLY A 78 5.92 -1.30 1.29
N HIS A 79 6.29 -1.72 0.09
CA HIS A 79 5.35 -2.10 -0.98
C HIS A 79 4.68 -3.48 -0.78
N GLY A 80 5.22 -4.35 0.11
CA GLY A 80 4.64 -5.67 0.40
C GLY A 80 4.85 -6.71 -0.70
N VAL A 81 5.90 -6.54 -1.51
CA VAL A 81 6.28 -7.47 -2.57
C VAL A 81 7.73 -7.91 -2.35
N GLY A 82 8.01 -9.21 -2.50
CA GLY A 82 9.33 -9.77 -2.34
C GLY A 82 9.73 -10.01 -0.87
N LEU A 83 11.03 -10.01 -0.60
CA LEU A 83 11.61 -10.36 0.70
C LEU A 83 11.46 -9.22 1.71
N CYS A 84 10.84 -9.51 2.85
CA CYS A 84 10.84 -8.61 4.01
C CYS A 84 12.19 -8.70 4.74
N GLN A 85 12.98 -7.64 4.72
CA GLN A 85 14.32 -7.62 5.33
C GLN A 85 14.29 -7.91 6.84
N ILE A 86 13.34 -7.30 7.56
CA ILE A 86 13.18 -7.52 9.01
C ILE A 86 12.71 -8.95 9.30
N GLY A 87 11.77 -9.47 8.50
CA GLY A 87 11.33 -10.86 8.62
C GLY A 87 12.47 -11.85 8.33
N ALA A 88 13.24 -11.63 7.27
CA ALA A 88 14.40 -12.46 6.94
C ALA A 88 15.46 -12.43 8.05
N LEU A 89 15.72 -11.25 8.65
CA LEU A 89 16.61 -11.13 9.81
C LEU A 89 16.09 -11.94 11.00
N GLY A 90 14.80 -11.84 11.32
CA GLY A 90 14.18 -12.60 12.41
C GLY A 90 14.29 -14.12 12.19
N MET A 91 14.05 -14.59 10.97
CA MET A 91 14.24 -16.00 10.60
C MET A 91 15.70 -16.45 10.76
N ALA A 92 16.64 -15.65 10.30
CA ALA A 92 18.09 -15.95 10.42
C ALA A 92 18.53 -16.01 11.89
N LEU A 93 18.07 -15.08 12.73
CA LEU A 93 18.35 -15.10 14.18
C LEU A 93 17.74 -16.32 14.89
N SER A 94 16.68 -16.88 14.34
CA SER A 94 16.05 -18.13 14.83
C SER A 94 16.76 -19.39 14.26
N GLY A 95 17.87 -19.25 13.54
CA GLY A 95 18.67 -20.36 13.01
C GLY A 95 18.18 -20.90 11.66
N ILE A 96 17.22 -20.25 11.00
CA ILE A 96 16.73 -20.67 9.68
C ILE A 96 17.73 -20.32 8.61
N GLY A 97 18.07 -21.29 7.75
CA GLY A 97 19.06 -21.14 6.69
C GLY A 97 18.57 -20.27 5.52
N HIS A 98 19.51 -19.66 4.80
CA HIS A 98 19.19 -18.75 3.69
C HIS A 98 18.30 -19.35 2.60
N LYS A 99 18.44 -20.66 2.32
CA LYS A 99 17.60 -21.34 1.31
C LYS A 99 16.13 -21.40 1.73
N GLU A 100 15.88 -21.68 3.00
CA GLU A 100 14.52 -21.71 3.56
C GLU A 100 13.91 -20.33 3.62
N ILE A 101 14.70 -19.30 4.00
CA ILE A 101 14.28 -17.90 3.99
C ILE A 101 13.87 -17.48 2.57
N LEU A 102 14.69 -17.78 1.57
CA LEU A 102 14.36 -17.47 0.17
C LEU A 102 13.12 -18.21 -0.30
N SER A 103 12.95 -19.48 0.03
CA SER A 103 11.77 -20.27 -0.35
C SER A 103 10.50 -19.79 0.35
N HIS A 104 10.61 -19.22 1.57
CA HIS A 104 9.49 -18.61 2.28
C HIS A 104 8.93 -17.38 1.53
N TYR A 105 9.82 -16.50 1.06
CA TYR A 105 9.39 -15.27 0.39
C TYR A 105 9.14 -15.43 -1.12
N PHE A 106 9.81 -16.36 -1.75
CA PHE A 106 9.73 -16.62 -3.19
C PHE A 106 9.23 -18.05 -3.43
N THR A 107 7.97 -18.27 -3.09
CA THR A 107 7.30 -19.56 -3.33
C THR A 107 7.35 -19.91 -4.82
N SER A 108 7.50 -21.17 -5.14
CA SER A 108 7.58 -21.68 -6.55
C SER A 108 8.83 -21.24 -7.33
N SER A 109 9.84 -20.66 -6.67
CA SER A 109 11.14 -20.36 -7.26
C SER A 109 12.14 -21.51 -7.03
N LYS A 110 13.19 -21.55 -7.86
CA LYS A 110 14.34 -22.49 -7.68
C LYS A 110 15.61 -21.69 -7.48
N ILE A 111 16.39 -22.07 -6.47
CA ILE A 111 17.70 -21.50 -6.22
C ILE A 111 18.70 -22.23 -7.08
N LEU A 112 19.37 -21.52 -7.99
CA LEU A 112 20.40 -22.05 -8.89
C LEU A 112 21.72 -21.34 -8.61
N LYS A 113 22.82 -22.09 -8.59
CA LYS A 113 24.17 -21.54 -8.62
C LYS A 113 24.50 -21.21 -10.08
N LEU A 114 24.86 -19.96 -10.36
CA LEU A 114 25.13 -19.47 -11.73
C LEU A 114 26.63 -19.53 -12.10
N TYR A 115 27.48 -19.68 -11.13
CA TYR A 115 28.96 -19.76 -11.31
C TYR A 115 29.58 -20.63 -10.20
N ASP A 116 30.72 -21.22 -10.47
CA ASP A 116 31.49 -22.01 -9.52
C ASP A 116 32.32 -21.15 -8.57
#